data_421b87f07ebbac7dda31c76741244453
#
_entry.id   421b87f07ebbac7dda31c76741244453
#
_cell.length_a   1.000
_cell.length_b   1.000
_cell.length_c   1.000
_cell.angle_alpha   90.00
_cell.angle_beta   90.00
_cell.angle_gamma   90.00
#
_symmetry.space_group_name_H-M   'P 1'
#
loop_
_entity.id
_entity.type
_entity.pdbx_description
1 polymer ?
#
loop_
_entity_poly.entity_id
_entity_poly.type
_entity_poly.pdbx_seq_one_letter_code
_entity_poly.pdbx_strand_id
1 'polypeptide(L)'
;LKSFPHSLILLDEIEKASTSILDFFLNIFDEGYFIDGVGQKISTSNVIFVLTGNYSFDSDHLFSSKINSSKSNMNQIRKVLEEKFRYEFLARLDDIILFDYLNEDAKKGILTECLRNYKNIDDSLALEISNDILLTSNKAEINRYGARALKKIAKNKILNLQTNKNFSSIS
;
A
#
# COMPACT_ATOMS: atom_id res chain seq x y z
N LEU A 1 -23.02 -5.85 -5.89
CA LEU A 1 -22.79 -6.80 -7.00
C LEU A 1 -24.03 -7.02 -7.85
N LYS A 2 -25.25 -7.06 -7.30
CA LYS A 2 -26.49 -7.19 -8.11
C LYS A 2 -26.60 -6.13 -9.20
N SER A 3 -26.34 -4.87 -8.86
CA SER A 3 -26.42 -3.73 -9.79
C SER A 3 -25.14 -3.55 -10.62
N PHE A 4 -24.01 -4.07 -10.15
CA PHE A 4 -22.70 -3.94 -10.79
C PHE A 4 -21.98 -5.30 -10.76
N PRO A 5 -22.31 -6.20 -11.70
CA PRO A 5 -21.73 -7.54 -11.74
C PRO A 5 -20.23 -7.53 -12.05
N HIS A 6 -19.76 -6.54 -12.80
CA HIS A 6 -18.33 -6.32 -13.04
C HIS A 6 -17.81 -5.34 -12.00
N SER A 7 -17.13 -5.84 -10.98
CA SER A 7 -16.67 -5.05 -9.85
C SER A 7 -15.25 -5.44 -9.44
N LEU A 8 -14.55 -4.49 -8.82
CA LEU A 8 -13.33 -4.77 -8.08
C LEU A 8 -13.64 -4.62 -6.60
N ILE A 9 -13.34 -5.64 -5.81
CA ILE A 9 -13.51 -5.65 -4.36
C ILE A 9 -12.13 -5.63 -3.72
N LEU A 10 -11.88 -4.60 -2.92
CA LEU A 10 -10.66 -4.48 -2.12
C LEU A 10 -10.93 -5.00 -0.71
N LEU A 11 -10.16 -5.98 -0.28
CA LEU A 11 -10.10 -6.51 1.09
C LEU A 11 -8.81 -6.00 1.72
N ASP A 12 -8.91 -4.89 2.44
CA ASP A 12 -7.75 -4.23 3.04
C ASP A 12 -7.39 -4.86 4.38
N GLU A 13 -6.08 -5.02 4.64
CA GLU A 13 -5.54 -5.60 5.87
C GLU A 13 -6.10 -7.01 6.18
N ILE A 14 -6.08 -7.90 5.17
CA ILE A 14 -6.66 -9.26 5.27
C ILE A 14 -6.06 -10.11 6.39
N GLU A 15 -4.83 -9.81 6.82
CA GLU A 15 -4.18 -10.48 7.95
C GLU A 15 -4.89 -10.26 9.29
N LYS A 16 -5.76 -9.27 9.37
CA LYS A 16 -6.57 -8.97 10.56
C LYS A 16 -7.93 -9.66 10.56
N ALA A 17 -8.28 -10.30 9.44
CA ALA A 17 -9.55 -11.01 9.34
C ALA A 17 -9.59 -12.24 10.24
N SER A 18 -10.76 -12.50 10.82
CA SER A 18 -11.00 -13.75 11.56
C SER A 18 -11.01 -14.94 10.62
N THR A 19 -10.75 -16.13 11.15
CA THR A 19 -10.81 -17.39 10.39
C THR A 19 -12.16 -17.56 9.69
N SER A 20 -13.26 -17.18 10.34
CA SER A 20 -14.61 -17.26 9.75
C SER A 20 -14.77 -16.40 8.50
N ILE A 21 -14.14 -15.23 8.47
CA ILE A 21 -14.14 -14.34 7.30
C ILE A 21 -13.30 -14.96 6.17
N LEU A 22 -12.14 -15.51 6.50
CA LEU A 22 -11.28 -16.18 5.51
C LEU A 22 -11.99 -17.40 4.90
N ASP A 23 -12.69 -18.21 5.74
CA ASP A 23 -13.47 -19.35 5.28
C ASP A 23 -14.65 -18.91 4.39
N PHE A 24 -15.30 -17.80 4.71
CA PHE A 24 -16.34 -17.22 3.86
C PHE A 24 -15.82 -16.84 2.49
N PHE A 25 -14.67 -16.16 2.42
CA PHE A 25 -14.06 -15.82 1.13
C PHE A 25 -13.54 -17.04 0.38
N LEU A 26 -13.00 -18.04 1.07
CA LEU A 26 -12.59 -19.31 0.46
C LEU A 26 -13.78 -19.96 -0.27
N ASN A 27 -14.94 -20.03 0.37
CA ASN A 27 -16.15 -20.53 -0.27
C ASN A 27 -16.57 -19.72 -1.49
N ILE A 28 -16.46 -18.37 -1.43
CA ILE A 28 -16.75 -17.50 -2.56
C ILE A 28 -15.80 -17.76 -3.73
N PHE A 29 -14.51 -17.96 -3.46
CA PHE A 29 -13.50 -18.24 -4.48
C PHE A 29 -13.70 -19.61 -5.12
N ASP A 30 -14.17 -20.59 -4.35
CA ASP A 30 -14.45 -21.93 -4.85
C ASP A 30 -15.74 -22.01 -5.66
N GLU A 31 -16.82 -21.42 -5.14
CA GLU A 31 -18.16 -21.55 -5.70
C GLU A 31 -18.50 -20.49 -6.76
N GLY A 32 -17.78 -19.36 -6.78
CA GLY A 32 -18.05 -18.22 -7.65
C GLY A 32 -19.35 -17.49 -7.34
N TYR A 33 -19.91 -17.68 -6.13
CA TYR A 33 -21.09 -16.98 -5.62
C TYR A 33 -21.17 -17.01 -4.09
N PHE A 34 -22.06 -16.19 -3.55
CA PHE A 34 -22.50 -16.29 -2.15
C PHE A 34 -24.01 -16.09 -2.03
N ILE A 35 -24.58 -16.43 -0.88
CA ILE A 35 -25.97 -16.21 -0.55
C ILE A 35 -26.05 -15.00 0.36
N ASP A 36 -26.87 -14.01 0.01
CA ASP A 36 -27.06 -12.80 0.81
C ASP A 36 -28.00 -13.03 2.00
N GLY A 37 -28.13 -12.02 2.88
CA GLY A 37 -28.96 -12.13 4.09
C GLY A 37 -30.46 -12.32 3.85
N VAL A 38 -30.93 -12.23 2.59
CA VAL A 38 -32.32 -12.51 2.19
C VAL A 38 -32.47 -13.80 1.39
N GLY A 39 -31.40 -14.62 1.34
CA GLY A 39 -31.39 -15.93 0.71
C GLY A 39 -31.18 -15.91 -0.82
N GLN A 40 -30.76 -14.77 -1.39
CA GLN A 40 -30.53 -14.68 -2.84
C GLN A 40 -29.09 -15.03 -3.19
N LYS A 41 -28.93 -15.81 -4.26
CA LYS A 41 -27.64 -16.16 -4.84
C LYS A 41 -27.05 -14.99 -5.62
N ILE A 42 -25.85 -14.55 -5.23
CA ILE A 42 -25.10 -13.44 -5.85
C ILE A 42 -23.86 -14.03 -6.50
N SER A 43 -23.76 -13.95 -7.83
CA SER A 43 -22.58 -14.38 -8.58
C SER A 43 -21.41 -13.43 -8.36
N THR A 44 -20.20 -14.00 -8.26
CA THR A 44 -18.93 -13.30 -8.19
C THR A 44 -18.01 -13.61 -9.38
N SER A 45 -18.52 -14.31 -10.41
CA SER A 45 -17.71 -14.77 -11.55
C SER A 45 -17.05 -13.66 -12.35
N ASN A 46 -17.58 -12.42 -12.29
CA ASN A 46 -17.03 -11.25 -12.96
C ASN A 46 -16.44 -10.23 -11.98
N VAL A 47 -16.05 -10.68 -10.79
CA VAL A 47 -15.49 -9.84 -9.74
C VAL A 47 -13.99 -10.08 -9.63
N ILE A 48 -13.22 -8.99 -9.59
CA ILE A 48 -11.80 -9.05 -9.24
C ILE A 48 -11.69 -8.78 -7.75
N PHE A 49 -11.06 -9.69 -7.01
CA PHE A 49 -10.73 -9.49 -5.61
C PHE A 49 -9.28 -9.07 -5.49
N VAL A 50 -9.04 -7.97 -4.80
CA VAL A 50 -7.71 -7.50 -4.44
C VAL A 50 -7.58 -7.54 -2.92
N LEU A 51 -6.61 -8.29 -2.43
CA LEU A 51 -6.35 -8.44 -1.01
C LEU A 51 -5.06 -7.68 -0.68
N THR A 52 -5.07 -6.82 0.32
CA THR A 52 -3.84 -6.21 0.82
C THR A 52 -3.49 -6.76 2.19
N GLY A 53 -2.21 -6.87 2.48
CA GLY A 53 -1.71 -7.29 3.77
C GLY A 53 -0.40 -6.60 4.11
N ASN A 54 -0.15 -6.41 5.39
CA ASN A 54 1.10 -5.82 5.89
C ASN A 54 1.88 -6.88 6.65
N TYR A 55 2.83 -7.52 5.97
CA TYR A 55 3.70 -8.54 6.54
C TYR A 55 5.11 -8.01 6.69
N SER A 56 5.67 -8.15 7.89
CA SER A 56 7.09 -7.89 8.11
C SER A 56 7.88 -9.09 7.59
N PHE A 57 8.56 -8.90 6.49
CA PHE A 57 9.60 -9.81 6.06
C PHE A 57 10.91 -9.33 6.67
N ASP A 58 11.70 -10.24 7.26
CA ASP A 58 13.06 -9.92 7.70
C ASP A 58 13.88 -9.50 6.49
N SER A 59 13.95 -8.17 6.31
CA SER A 59 14.57 -7.52 5.14
C SER A 59 16.03 -7.92 4.94
N ASP A 60 16.74 -8.27 6.02
CA ASP A 60 18.14 -8.63 5.95
C ASP A 60 18.38 -9.94 5.17
N HIS A 61 17.40 -10.84 5.12
CA HIS A 61 17.48 -12.09 4.38
C HIS A 61 16.88 -12.05 2.97
N LEU A 62 15.89 -11.18 2.73
CA LEU A 62 15.20 -11.10 1.42
C LEU A 62 15.89 -10.14 0.45
N PHE A 63 16.47 -9.05 0.95
CA PHE A 63 17.05 -8.00 0.12
C PHE A 63 18.58 -7.92 0.16
N SER A 64 19.23 -8.56 1.12
CA SER A 64 20.70 -8.59 1.21
C SER A 64 21.37 -9.59 0.25
N SER A 65 20.64 -10.56 -0.27
CA SER A 65 21.15 -11.39 -1.34
C SER A 65 21.00 -10.68 -2.67
N LYS A 66 22.08 -10.13 -3.19
CA LYS A 66 22.28 -9.77 -4.61
C LYS A 66 22.14 -11.01 -5.52
N ILE A 67 21.14 -11.84 -5.30
CA ILE A 67 20.98 -13.09 -6.04
C ILE A 67 19.73 -12.98 -6.90
N ASN A 68 19.98 -12.83 -8.15
CA ASN A 68 19.15 -13.01 -9.33
C ASN A 68 18.27 -14.27 -9.28
N SER A 69 17.24 -14.33 -8.44
CA SER A 69 16.14 -15.23 -8.72
C SER A 69 14.86 -14.81 -7.98
N SER A 70 13.95 -14.25 -8.74
CA SER A 70 12.57 -13.98 -8.36
C SER A 70 11.87 -15.20 -7.70
N LYS A 71 12.31 -16.42 -8.03
CA LYS A 71 11.78 -17.68 -7.47
C LYS A 71 12.18 -17.94 -6.01
N SER A 72 13.37 -17.56 -5.59
CA SER A 72 13.85 -17.75 -4.20
C SER A 72 13.09 -16.86 -3.23
N ASN A 73 12.85 -15.61 -3.61
CA ASN A 73 12.10 -14.66 -2.83
C ASN A 73 10.62 -15.07 -2.69
N MET A 74 10.02 -15.59 -3.77
CA MET A 74 8.63 -16.01 -3.76
C MET A 74 8.39 -17.21 -2.81
N ASN A 75 9.33 -18.15 -2.72
CA ASN A 75 9.22 -19.27 -1.79
C ASN A 75 9.31 -18.84 -0.32
N GLN A 76 10.09 -17.81 0.00
CA GLN A 76 10.17 -17.25 1.35
C GLN A 76 8.90 -16.48 1.70
N ILE A 77 8.37 -15.71 0.76
CA ILE A 77 7.09 -14.99 0.92
C ILE A 77 5.97 -16.01 1.19
N ARG A 78 5.89 -17.07 0.40
CA ARG A 78 4.89 -18.13 0.62
C ARG A 78 4.97 -18.71 2.00
N LYS A 79 6.15 -19.04 2.52
CA LYS A 79 6.33 -19.57 3.88
C LYS A 79 5.77 -18.62 4.95
N VAL A 80 6.04 -17.31 4.84
CA VAL A 80 5.50 -16.32 5.79
C VAL A 80 3.98 -16.24 5.69
N LEU A 81 3.42 -16.33 4.49
CA LEU A 81 1.97 -16.34 4.30
C LEU A 81 1.33 -17.63 4.82
N GLU A 82 1.98 -18.79 4.68
CA GLU A 82 1.53 -20.09 5.19
C GLU A 82 1.47 -20.13 6.73
N GLU A 83 2.21 -19.29 7.43
CA GLU A 83 2.07 -19.13 8.88
C GLU A 83 0.76 -18.43 9.30
N LYS A 84 0.16 -17.65 8.40
CA LYS A 84 -1.03 -16.83 8.66
C LYS A 84 -2.29 -17.35 7.97
N PHE A 85 -2.14 -17.94 6.81
CA PHE A 85 -3.25 -18.43 6.00
C PHE A 85 -3.13 -19.91 5.74
N ARG A 86 -4.26 -20.58 5.68
CA ARG A 86 -4.28 -21.96 5.24
C ARG A 86 -3.82 -22.10 3.79
N TYR A 87 -3.18 -23.20 3.48
CA TYR A 87 -2.71 -23.49 2.13
C TYR A 87 -3.84 -23.38 1.08
N GLU A 88 -5.05 -23.84 1.42
CA GLU A 88 -6.22 -23.81 0.55
C GLU A 88 -6.58 -22.37 0.14
N PHE A 89 -6.48 -21.42 1.08
CA PHE A 89 -6.74 -20.00 0.79
C PHE A 89 -5.68 -19.43 -0.16
N LEU A 90 -4.41 -19.70 0.10
CA LEU A 90 -3.32 -19.25 -0.75
C LEU A 90 -3.35 -19.87 -2.14
N ALA A 91 -3.86 -21.09 -2.27
CA ALA A 91 -4.01 -21.79 -3.55
C ALA A 91 -5.10 -21.18 -4.45
N ARG A 92 -5.96 -20.31 -3.94
CA ARG A 92 -7.00 -19.59 -4.69
C ARG A 92 -6.57 -18.22 -5.15
N LEU A 93 -5.38 -17.77 -4.77
CA LEU A 93 -4.82 -16.51 -5.25
C LEU A 93 -4.14 -16.76 -6.61
N ASP A 94 -4.53 -16.00 -7.61
CA ASP A 94 -3.95 -16.07 -8.95
C ASP A 94 -2.52 -15.54 -8.95
N ASP A 95 -2.25 -14.46 -8.19
CA ASP A 95 -0.93 -13.85 -8.10
C ASP A 95 -0.69 -13.17 -6.73
N ILE A 96 0.59 -13.04 -6.38
CA ILE A 96 1.04 -12.35 -5.16
C ILE A 96 2.04 -11.28 -5.57
N ILE A 97 1.65 -10.02 -5.35
CA ILE A 97 2.46 -8.85 -5.68
C ILE A 97 3.13 -8.32 -4.42
N LEU A 98 4.46 -8.31 -4.42
CA LEU A 98 5.25 -7.73 -3.35
C LEU A 98 5.54 -6.27 -3.63
N PHE A 99 5.23 -5.40 -2.67
CA PHE A 99 5.66 -4.00 -2.69
C PHE A 99 6.95 -3.86 -1.89
N ASP A 100 7.97 -3.33 -2.55
CA ASP A 100 9.27 -3.06 -1.96
C ASP A 100 9.27 -1.74 -1.17
N TYR A 101 10.32 -1.54 -0.36
CA TYR A 101 10.56 -0.26 0.29
C TYR A 101 10.77 0.85 -0.74
N LEU A 102 10.30 2.05 -0.41
CA LEU A 102 10.52 3.22 -1.26
C LEU A 102 12.01 3.56 -1.33
N ASN A 103 12.59 3.49 -2.52
CA ASN A 103 13.92 4.01 -2.78
C ASN A 103 13.92 5.54 -2.78
N GLU A 104 15.09 6.17 -2.82
CA GLU A 104 15.22 7.65 -2.74
C GLU A 104 14.51 8.35 -3.92
N ASP A 105 14.56 7.79 -5.12
CA ASP A 105 13.89 8.37 -6.29
C ASP A 105 12.36 8.31 -6.15
N ALA A 106 11.82 7.19 -5.67
CA ALA A 106 10.40 7.04 -5.39
C ALA A 106 9.93 8.01 -4.30
N LYS A 107 10.72 8.17 -3.22
CA LYS A 107 10.44 9.14 -2.15
C LYS A 107 10.39 10.56 -2.70
N LYS A 108 11.39 10.93 -3.53
CA LYS A 108 11.46 12.22 -4.19
C LYS A 108 10.28 12.46 -5.11
N GLY A 109 9.93 11.47 -5.93
CA GLY A 109 8.76 11.54 -6.83
C GLY A 109 7.46 11.78 -6.08
N ILE A 110 7.22 11.05 -4.98
CA ILE A 110 6.03 11.22 -4.13
C ILE A 110 5.96 12.62 -3.53
N LEU A 111 7.09 13.15 -3.03
CA LEU A 111 7.15 14.49 -2.46
C LEU A 111 6.87 15.54 -3.52
N THR A 112 7.54 15.47 -4.67
CA THR A 112 7.38 16.43 -5.77
C THR A 112 5.94 16.46 -6.26
N GLU A 113 5.32 15.29 -6.49
CA GLU A 113 3.94 15.19 -6.89
C GLU A 113 2.97 15.76 -5.84
N CYS A 114 3.22 15.48 -4.57
CA CYS A 114 2.42 16.03 -3.48
C CYS A 114 2.52 17.56 -3.41
N LEU A 115 3.72 18.13 -3.64
CA LEU A 115 3.97 19.56 -3.57
C LEU A 115 3.37 20.32 -4.77
N ARG A 116 3.36 19.74 -5.96
CA ARG A 116 2.73 20.31 -7.17
C ARG A 116 1.24 20.61 -7.01
N ASN A 117 0.55 19.86 -6.13
CA ASN A 117 -0.87 20.09 -5.87
C ASN A 117 -1.17 21.38 -5.08
N TYR A 118 -0.14 22.10 -4.62
CA TYR A 118 -0.31 23.35 -3.90
C TYR A 118 -0.10 24.57 -4.81
N LYS A 119 -1.01 25.55 -4.68
CA LYS A 119 -0.90 26.80 -5.43
C LYS A 119 0.45 27.50 -5.15
N ASN A 120 1.04 28.09 -6.18
CA ASN A 120 2.31 28.82 -6.13
C ASN A 120 3.56 27.95 -5.87
N ILE A 121 3.51 26.66 -6.15
CA ILE A 121 4.68 25.78 -6.17
C ILE A 121 4.85 25.28 -7.60
N ASP A 122 5.89 25.78 -8.26
CA ASP A 122 6.32 25.29 -9.56
C ASP A 122 7.21 24.03 -9.42
N ASP A 123 7.58 23.44 -10.54
CA ASP A 123 8.37 22.20 -10.56
C ASP A 123 9.76 22.38 -9.92
N SER A 124 10.38 23.54 -10.10
CA SER A 124 11.71 23.85 -9.55
C SER A 124 11.67 23.93 -8.03
N LEU A 125 10.70 24.69 -7.51
CA LEU A 125 10.50 24.84 -6.07
C LEU A 125 10.06 23.52 -5.41
N ALA A 126 9.20 22.72 -6.08
CA ALA A 126 8.81 21.42 -5.60
C ALA A 126 10.00 20.46 -5.46
N LEU A 127 10.93 20.48 -6.41
CA LEU A 127 12.17 19.70 -6.36
C LEU A 127 13.09 20.14 -5.23
N GLU A 128 13.27 21.45 -5.05
CA GLU A 128 14.09 22.02 -3.98
C GLU A 128 13.55 21.64 -2.61
N ILE A 129 12.26 21.85 -2.37
CA ILE A 129 11.61 21.48 -1.11
C ILE A 129 11.66 19.96 -0.88
N SER A 130 11.52 19.15 -1.93
CA SER A 130 11.62 17.68 -1.81
C SER A 130 13.01 17.25 -1.35
N ASN A 131 14.07 17.82 -1.92
CA ASN A 131 15.45 17.55 -1.52
C ASN A 131 15.70 17.97 -0.05
N ASP A 132 15.25 19.17 0.33
CA ASP A 132 15.37 19.65 1.71
C ASP A 132 14.65 18.72 2.70
N ILE A 133 13.44 18.28 2.38
CA ILE A 133 12.71 17.31 3.22
C ILE A 133 13.46 16.00 3.36
N LEU A 134 14.01 15.44 2.29
CA LEU A 134 14.75 14.17 2.35
C LEU A 134 16.04 14.29 3.17
N LEU A 135 16.69 15.43 3.16
CA LEU A 135 17.89 15.70 3.94
C LEU A 135 17.61 15.93 5.43
N THR A 136 16.50 16.61 5.75
CA THR A 136 16.21 17.09 7.11
C THR A 136 15.27 16.19 7.90
N SER A 137 14.50 15.31 7.23
CA SER A 137 13.49 14.49 7.86
C SER A 137 14.04 13.23 8.51
N ASN A 138 13.32 12.74 9.52
CA ASN A 138 13.65 11.49 10.20
C ASN A 138 13.45 10.28 9.26
N LYS A 139 14.55 9.68 8.84
CA LYS A 139 14.56 8.51 7.95
C LYS A 139 13.82 7.31 8.56
N ALA A 140 13.87 7.13 9.87
CA ALA A 140 13.19 6.02 10.55
C ALA A 140 11.66 6.17 10.46
N GLU A 141 11.12 7.40 10.57
CA GLU A 141 9.69 7.68 10.39
C GLU A 141 9.26 7.41 8.95
N ILE A 142 10.05 7.87 7.98
CA ILE A 142 9.77 7.65 6.55
C ILE A 142 9.80 6.16 6.23
N ASN A 143 10.76 5.41 6.71
CA ASN A 143 10.86 3.97 6.46
C ASN A 143 9.69 3.20 7.10
N ARG A 144 9.23 3.63 8.28
CA ARG A 144 8.12 2.98 9.01
C ARG A 144 6.75 3.23 8.37
N TYR A 145 6.49 4.46 7.92
CA TYR A 145 5.16 4.89 7.47
C TYR A 145 5.08 5.17 5.95
N GLY A 146 6.20 5.04 5.23
CA GLY A 146 6.27 5.14 3.78
C GLY A 146 5.71 6.45 3.21
N ALA A 147 4.93 6.33 2.15
CA ALA A 147 4.34 7.47 1.45
C ALA A 147 3.42 8.33 2.33
N ARG A 148 2.78 7.76 3.36
CA ARG A 148 1.91 8.51 4.28
C ARG A 148 2.72 9.52 5.11
N ALA A 149 3.91 9.11 5.60
CA ALA A 149 4.82 10.02 6.30
C ALA A 149 5.28 11.14 5.38
N LEU A 150 5.71 10.84 4.17
CA LEU A 150 6.17 11.83 3.20
C LEU A 150 5.09 12.88 2.90
N LYS A 151 3.84 12.47 2.66
CA LYS A 151 2.72 13.38 2.44
C LYS A 151 2.44 14.28 3.64
N LYS A 152 2.51 13.74 4.86
CA LYS A 152 2.34 14.49 6.10
C LYS A 152 3.45 15.53 6.29
N ILE A 153 4.70 15.13 6.06
CA ILE A 153 5.87 16.02 6.16
C ILE A 153 5.77 17.15 5.14
N ALA A 154 5.46 16.84 3.87
CA ALA A 154 5.25 17.84 2.82
C ALA A 154 4.17 18.86 3.20
N LYS A 155 3.02 18.40 3.68
CA LYS A 155 1.92 19.26 4.14
C LYS A 155 2.37 20.19 5.27
N ASN A 156 3.07 19.68 6.28
CA ASN A 156 3.55 20.49 7.40
C ASN A 156 4.59 21.53 6.94
N LYS A 157 5.49 21.15 6.02
CA LYS A 157 6.50 22.08 5.47
C LYS A 157 5.83 23.26 4.78
N ILE A 158 4.78 23.01 3.98
CA ILE A 158 4.05 24.08 3.28
C ILE A 158 3.32 25.00 4.27
N LEU A 159 2.64 24.44 5.27
CA LEU A 159 1.97 25.22 6.30
C LEU A 159 2.95 26.18 7.00
N ASN A 160 4.16 25.70 7.33
CA ASN A 160 5.19 26.52 7.95
C ASN A 160 5.69 27.63 7.01
N LEU A 161 5.83 27.35 5.70
CA LEU A 161 6.22 28.37 4.71
C LEU A 161 5.16 29.44 4.52
N GLN A 162 3.88 29.09 4.60
CA GLN A 162 2.76 30.03 4.49
C GLN A 162 2.64 30.91 5.74
N THR A 163 2.80 30.34 6.94
CA THR A 163 2.80 31.10 8.19
C THR A 163 3.95 32.10 8.26
N ASN A 164 5.15 31.71 7.86
CA ASN A 164 6.31 32.59 7.85
C ASN A 164 6.17 33.75 6.84
N LYS A 165 5.52 33.53 5.69
CA LYS A 165 5.23 34.62 4.73
C LYS A 165 4.21 35.63 5.27
N ASN A 166 3.23 35.19 6.05
CA ASN A 166 2.24 36.07 6.67
C ASN A 166 2.85 36.94 7.79
N PHE A 167 3.89 36.47 8.47
CA PHE A 167 4.62 37.26 9.48
C PHE A 167 5.58 38.29 8.86
N SER A 168 6.16 38.02 7.68
CA SER A 168 7.05 38.96 6.98
C SER A 168 6.31 40.07 6.22
N SER A 169 5.01 40.01 6.10
CA SER A 169 4.17 41.07 5.50
C SER A 169 3.54 42.02 6.53
N ILE A 170 3.87 41.86 7.83
CA ILE A 170 3.36 42.67 8.95
C ILE A 170 4.50 43.51 9.61
N SER A 171 5.72 43.39 9.09
CA SER A 171 6.89 44.17 9.58
C SER A 171 7.32 45.28 8.60
#